data_ac23ef41050e8116430fa01280c74434
#
_entry.id   ac23ef41050e8116430fa01280c74434
#
_cell.length_a   1.000
_cell.length_b   1.000
_cell.length_c   1.000
_cell.angle_alpha   90.00
_cell.angle_beta   90.00
_cell.angle_gamma   90.00
#
_symmetry.space_group_name_H-M   'P 1'
#
loop_
_entity.id
_entity.type
_entity.pdbx_description
1 polymer ?
#
loop_
_entity_poly.entity_id
_entity_poly.type
_entity_poly.pdbx_seq_one_letter_code
_entity_poly.pdbx_strand_id
1 'polypeptide(L)'
;MPVRLAGDSMTVFARSRTLGVAATQLTLMWRERRVVWLMLALLCLTATSVGSNAVRLSAQTLERQAVAEEEARLWDAQGLIDPHAAAHVGRAIPAPVKPLATFDPGLSDVLGASVFIEGHAQNPARHRPIEEGAALSRFGGFSAAWALQIVAPLLLILAGFATLSGDVARERLRQELAAGAPPTALVGGRLLALATVAGLLTLILLGVSLPAILLQGMGSTEPGALPAIGTAYLLYLLTFCALTVGISGLCPSARTSLVVLLSFWVVATLLAPRVAPAVAESLVPIPSAPAFRAAVTAEAESGVDGHDLADKRLEAIKAELLARYNVDDVADLPVNFRGIALEFGERNSTQTYARHFERIYASYQQQERVQRAFAGISPTLALQAWSRAFAGTDFAAHLAYLRGVEDYRYRLIQALNHEVKTHKPRPGEHYHLADIATLSRSITYTSHQQSLAATVAAQVPNLAILLGWTLLGLCLAFISAARLGRAA
;
A
#
# COMPACT_ATOMS: atom_id res chain seq x y z
N MET A 1 14.50 14.25 56.45
CA MET A 1 14.20 13.37 55.34
C MET A 1 12.87 12.64 55.57
N PRO A 2 11.71 13.28 55.27
CA PRO A 2 10.48 12.59 55.00
C PRO A 2 9.60 13.36 54.01
N VAL A 3 10.02 13.50 52.71
CA VAL A 3 9.16 14.18 51.70
C VAL A 3 8.85 13.25 50.50
N ARG A 4 9.44 12.05 50.41
CA ARG A 4 9.24 11.13 49.29
C ARG A 4 8.03 10.17 49.40
N LEU A 5 7.44 10.00 50.59
CA LEU A 5 6.32 9.02 50.77
C LEU A 5 4.93 9.56 50.46
N ALA A 6 4.72 10.88 50.40
CA ALA A 6 3.39 11.45 50.11
C ALA A 6 3.07 11.46 48.61
N GLY A 7 4.08 11.55 47.74
CA GLY A 7 3.87 11.52 46.28
C GLY A 7 3.44 10.15 45.76
N ASP A 8 3.99 9.07 46.27
CA ASP A 8 3.72 7.70 45.82
C ASP A 8 2.31 7.22 46.26
N SER A 9 1.86 7.59 47.45
CA SER A 9 0.51 7.23 47.92
C SER A 9 -0.61 7.96 47.12
N MET A 10 -0.42 9.23 46.78
CA MET A 10 -1.39 9.98 45.96
C MET A 10 -1.48 9.42 44.53
N THR A 11 -0.38 8.99 43.93
CA THR A 11 -0.38 8.39 42.61
C THR A 11 -1.02 7.01 42.60
N VAL A 12 -0.82 6.18 43.60
CA VAL A 12 -1.47 4.86 43.76
C VAL A 12 -2.97 5.01 43.99
N PHE A 13 -3.41 5.95 44.82
CA PHE A 13 -4.84 6.24 45.07
C PHE A 13 -5.53 6.78 43.81
N ALA A 14 -4.89 7.67 43.06
CA ALA A 14 -5.45 8.17 41.80
C ALA A 14 -5.57 7.06 40.73
N ARG A 15 -4.58 6.19 40.63
CA ARG A 15 -4.63 5.01 39.73
C ARG A 15 -5.76 4.05 40.08
N SER A 16 -5.97 3.75 41.35
CA SER A 16 -7.08 2.86 41.78
C SER A 16 -8.45 3.42 41.43
N ARG A 17 -8.63 4.76 41.55
CA ARG A 17 -9.88 5.45 41.18
C ARG A 17 -10.11 5.46 39.66
N THR A 18 -9.08 5.73 38.85
CA THR A 18 -9.18 5.69 37.39
C THR A 18 -9.60 4.30 36.90
N LEU A 19 -9.00 3.23 37.45
CA LEU A 19 -9.37 1.85 37.13
C LEU A 19 -10.83 1.53 37.57
N GLY A 20 -11.26 2.01 38.75
CA GLY A 20 -12.63 1.85 39.22
C GLY A 20 -13.65 2.50 38.27
N VAL A 21 -13.37 3.75 37.82
CA VAL A 21 -14.21 4.44 36.83
C VAL A 21 -14.23 3.70 35.51
N ALA A 22 -13.08 3.21 35.03
CA ALA A 22 -13.00 2.44 33.79
C ALA A 22 -13.83 1.13 33.87
N ALA A 23 -13.70 0.37 34.95
CA ALA A 23 -14.45 -0.85 35.18
C ALA A 23 -15.97 -0.60 35.24
N THR A 24 -16.37 0.47 35.92
CA THR A 24 -17.79 0.88 35.98
C THR A 24 -18.30 1.24 34.58
N GLN A 25 -17.54 2.03 33.83
CA GLN A 25 -17.92 2.43 32.45
C GLN A 25 -18.03 1.22 31.52
N LEU A 26 -17.09 0.29 31.56
CA LEU A 26 -17.15 -0.97 30.79
C LEU A 26 -18.37 -1.81 31.17
N THR A 27 -18.68 -1.91 32.46
CA THR A 27 -19.89 -2.63 32.94
C THR A 27 -21.16 -2.00 32.40
N LEU A 28 -21.24 -0.67 32.34
CA LEU A 28 -22.38 0.05 31.77
C LEU A 28 -22.52 -0.22 30.28
N MET A 29 -21.41 -0.10 29.50
CA MET A 29 -21.39 -0.42 28.07
C MET A 29 -21.84 -1.84 27.79
N TRP A 30 -21.41 -2.80 28.62
CA TRP A 30 -21.84 -4.20 28.52
C TRP A 30 -23.34 -4.37 28.80
N ARG A 31 -23.86 -3.72 29.86
CA ARG A 31 -25.29 -3.79 30.24
C ARG A 31 -26.20 -3.14 29.20
N GLU A 32 -25.77 -2.09 28.54
CA GLU A 32 -26.54 -1.43 27.48
C GLU A 32 -26.72 -2.28 26.23
N ARG A 33 -25.98 -3.42 26.09
CA ARG A 33 -26.01 -4.36 24.98
C ARG A 33 -25.80 -3.77 23.59
N ARG A 34 -26.01 -2.46 23.38
CA ARG A 34 -25.82 -1.79 22.07
C ARG A 34 -24.41 -1.94 21.55
N VAL A 35 -23.41 -1.68 22.41
CA VAL A 35 -21.99 -1.81 22.06
C VAL A 35 -21.65 -3.26 21.73
N VAL A 36 -22.20 -4.21 22.51
CA VAL A 36 -21.97 -5.65 22.27
C VAL A 36 -22.52 -6.08 20.91
N TRP A 37 -23.77 -5.69 20.56
CA TRP A 37 -24.35 -6.00 19.26
C TRP A 37 -23.60 -5.37 18.11
N LEU A 38 -23.15 -4.11 18.26
CA LEU A 38 -22.34 -3.42 17.25
C LEU A 38 -20.97 -4.09 17.07
N MET A 39 -20.33 -4.53 18.16
CA MET A 39 -19.08 -5.31 18.11
C MET A 39 -19.28 -6.65 17.41
N LEU A 40 -20.36 -7.39 17.71
CA LEU A 40 -20.70 -8.64 17.05
C LEU A 40 -20.97 -8.44 15.56
N ALA A 41 -21.73 -7.42 15.19
CA ALA A 41 -21.98 -7.08 13.80
C ALA A 41 -20.68 -6.75 13.05
N LEU A 42 -19.78 -5.96 13.66
CA LEU A 42 -18.48 -5.63 13.09
C LEU A 42 -17.61 -6.89 12.96
N LEU A 43 -17.62 -7.77 13.96
CA LEU A 43 -16.89 -9.05 13.91
C LEU A 43 -17.42 -9.93 12.76
N CYS A 44 -18.73 -10.10 12.63
CA CYS A 44 -19.34 -10.86 11.54
C CYS A 44 -18.98 -10.27 10.16
N LEU A 45 -19.09 -8.94 10.02
CA LEU A 45 -18.73 -8.25 8.79
C LEU A 45 -17.25 -8.47 8.43
N THR A 46 -16.36 -8.36 9.42
CA THR A 46 -14.92 -8.56 9.22
C THR A 46 -14.60 -10.01 8.88
N ALA A 47 -15.17 -10.97 9.60
CA ALA A 47 -14.94 -12.40 9.33
C ALA A 47 -15.40 -12.78 7.92
N THR A 48 -16.57 -12.30 7.50
CA THR A 48 -17.08 -12.52 6.15
C THR A 48 -16.16 -11.88 5.10
N SER A 49 -15.71 -10.64 5.33
CA SER A 49 -14.81 -9.93 4.42
C SER A 49 -13.45 -10.62 4.30
N VAL A 50 -12.86 -11.03 5.41
CA VAL A 50 -11.58 -11.76 5.43
C VAL A 50 -11.71 -13.09 4.72
N GLY A 51 -12.78 -13.86 4.97
CA GLY A 51 -13.04 -15.12 4.29
C GLY A 51 -13.20 -14.96 2.79
N SER A 52 -14.00 -13.98 2.36
CA SER A 52 -14.18 -13.66 0.94
C SER A 52 -12.87 -13.22 0.27
N ASN A 53 -12.09 -12.34 0.92
CA ASN A 53 -10.80 -11.90 0.39
C ASN A 53 -9.78 -13.04 0.34
N ALA A 54 -9.77 -13.95 1.32
CA ALA A 54 -8.87 -15.10 1.31
C ALA A 54 -9.16 -16.04 0.15
N VAL A 55 -10.43 -16.35 -0.12
CA VAL A 55 -10.85 -17.18 -1.27
C VAL A 55 -10.44 -16.49 -2.59
N ARG A 56 -10.72 -15.19 -2.74
CA ARG A 56 -10.35 -14.42 -3.92
C ARG A 56 -8.83 -14.41 -4.13
N LEU A 57 -8.06 -14.18 -3.09
CA LEU A 57 -6.60 -14.12 -3.16
C LEU A 57 -5.98 -15.48 -3.50
N SER A 58 -6.55 -16.58 -2.95
CA SER A 58 -6.13 -17.95 -3.30
C SER A 58 -6.40 -18.25 -4.77
N ALA A 59 -7.55 -17.87 -5.28
CA ALA A 59 -7.88 -18.03 -6.71
C ALA A 59 -6.91 -17.24 -7.61
N GLN A 60 -6.64 -15.97 -7.28
CA GLN A 60 -5.67 -15.14 -8.00
C GLN A 60 -4.25 -15.71 -7.93
N THR A 61 -3.86 -16.31 -6.82
CA THR A 61 -2.54 -16.94 -6.67
C THR A 61 -2.40 -18.13 -7.60
N LEU A 62 -3.41 -19.02 -7.62
CA LEU A 62 -3.42 -20.18 -8.51
C LEU A 62 -3.43 -19.77 -9.99
N GLU A 63 -4.25 -18.80 -10.35
CA GLU A 63 -4.32 -18.26 -11.70
C GLU A 63 -2.97 -17.68 -12.16
N ARG A 64 -2.33 -16.84 -11.34
CA ARG A 64 -1.03 -16.26 -11.67
C ARG A 64 0.09 -17.29 -11.74
N GLN A 65 0.04 -18.34 -10.93
CA GLN A 65 0.96 -19.47 -11.02
C GLN A 65 0.75 -20.24 -12.34
N ALA A 66 -0.49 -20.55 -12.68
CA ALA A 66 -0.82 -21.23 -13.94
C ALA A 66 -0.39 -20.41 -15.17
N VAL A 67 -0.62 -19.10 -15.16
CA VAL A 67 -0.14 -18.19 -16.21
C VAL A 67 1.39 -18.20 -16.28
N ALA A 68 2.09 -18.09 -15.16
CA ALA A 68 3.54 -18.09 -15.13
C ALA A 68 4.15 -19.41 -15.64
N GLU A 69 3.54 -20.54 -15.29
CA GLU A 69 3.96 -21.87 -15.77
C GLU A 69 3.71 -22.05 -17.27
N GLU A 70 2.54 -21.62 -17.76
CA GLU A 70 2.22 -21.69 -19.18
C GLU A 70 3.13 -20.78 -20.02
N GLU A 71 3.36 -19.55 -19.58
CA GLU A 71 4.27 -18.61 -20.21
C GLU A 71 5.71 -19.14 -20.25
N ALA A 72 6.16 -19.81 -19.19
CA ALA A 72 7.45 -20.47 -19.16
C ALA A 72 7.52 -21.63 -20.15
N ARG A 73 6.47 -22.46 -20.21
CA ARG A 73 6.35 -23.58 -21.15
C ARG A 73 6.36 -23.10 -22.59
N LEU A 74 5.60 -22.06 -22.93
CA LEU A 74 5.57 -21.48 -24.28
C LEU A 74 6.91 -20.86 -24.66
N TRP A 75 7.57 -20.21 -23.70
CA TRP A 75 8.91 -19.67 -23.90
C TRP A 75 9.94 -20.77 -24.23
N ASP A 76 9.95 -21.85 -23.47
CA ASP A 76 10.87 -22.97 -23.67
C ASP A 76 10.56 -23.76 -24.94
N ALA A 77 9.30 -23.80 -25.37
CA ALA A 77 8.84 -24.50 -26.58
C ALA A 77 9.29 -23.84 -27.89
N GLN A 78 9.87 -22.65 -27.87
CA GLN A 78 10.41 -22.00 -29.07
C GLN A 78 11.56 -22.81 -29.71
N GLY A 79 12.32 -23.55 -28.90
CA GLY A 79 13.39 -24.43 -29.39
C GLY A 79 14.53 -23.68 -30.08
N LEU A 80 14.97 -24.19 -31.21
CA LEU A 80 16.04 -23.58 -32.03
C LEU A 80 15.46 -22.50 -32.95
N ILE A 81 15.68 -21.25 -32.60
CA ILE A 81 15.20 -20.07 -33.35
C ILE A 81 16.26 -18.96 -33.31
N ASP A 82 16.15 -17.97 -34.22
CA ASP A 82 16.94 -16.73 -34.10
C ASP A 82 16.67 -16.08 -32.72
N PRO A 83 17.71 -15.89 -31.87
CA PRO A 83 17.52 -15.32 -30.53
C PRO A 83 16.78 -13.98 -30.54
N HIS A 84 17.00 -13.15 -31.55
CA HIS A 84 16.28 -11.88 -31.65
C HIS A 84 14.79 -12.06 -32.03
N ALA A 85 14.48 -13.04 -32.85
CA ALA A 85 13.06 -13.37 -33.13
C ALA A 85 12.34 -13.83 -31.85
N ALA A 86 13.02 -14.57 -30.97
CA ALA A 86 12.49 -14.95 -29.68
C ALA A 86 12.14 -13.73 -28.80
N ALA A 87 12.92 -12.64 -28.90
CA ALA A 87 12.66 -11.40 -28.17
C ALA A 87 11.30 -10.78 -28.54
N HIS A 88 10.80 -10.99 -29.75
CA HIS A 88 9.50 -10.50 -30.21
C HIS A 88 8.31 -11.41 -29.86
N VAL A 89 8.55 -12.69 -29.53
CA VAL A 89 7.48 -13.57 -29.03
C VAL A 89 6.99 -13.08 -27.68
N GLY A 90 7.91 -12.64 -26.81
CA GLY A 90 7.62 -12.09 -25.51
C GLY A 90 7.01 -13.11 -24.53
N ARG A 91 6.66 -12.64 -23.33
CA ARG A 91 5.95 -13.41 -22.31
C ARG A 91 5.36 -12.52 -21.24
N ALA A 92 4.30 -12.97 -20.56
CA ALA A 92 3.70 -12.25 -19.45
C ALA A 92 4.41 -12.59 -18.11
N ILE A 93 4.67 -11.57 -17.33
CA ILE A 93 5.21 -11.70 -15.97
C ILE A 93 4.13 -11.25 -14.99
N PRO A 94 3.49 -12.17 -14.24
CA PRO A 94 2.45 -11.80 -13.28
C PRO A 94 3.04 -11.11 -12.04
N ALA A 95 2.27 -10.15 -11.50
CA ALA A 95 2.60 -9.47 -10.26
C ALA A 95 2.47 -10.44 -9.06
N PRO A 96 3.36 -10.39 -8.08
CA PRO A 96 3.27 -11.25 -6.91
C PRO A 96 2.03 -10.92 -6.07
N VAL A 97 1.31 -11.95 -5.62
CA VAL A 97 0.23 -11.78 -4.66
C VAL A 97 0.80 -11.57 -3.26
N LYS A 98 0.30 -10.57 -2.54
CA LYS A 98 0.77 -10.23 -1.19
C LYS A 98 -0.16 -10.82 -0.13
N PRO A 99 0.32 -11.65 0.81
CA PRO A 99 -0.53 -12.29 1.83
C PRO A 99 -1.33 -11.29 2.68
N LEU A 100 -0.73 -10.15 3.04
CA LEU A 100 -1.39 -9.10 3.81
C LEU A 100 -2.48 -8.33 3.03
N ALA A 101 -2.59 -8.53 1.71
CA ALA A 101 -3.74 -8.04 0.93
C ALA A 101 -5.07 -8.70 1.38
N THR A 102 -5.02 -9.83 2.08
CA THR A 102 -6.19 -10.41 2.76
C THR A 102 -6.77 -9.46 3.81
N PHE A 103 -5.90 -8.75 4.53
CA PHE A 103 -6.29 -7.74 5.52
C PHE A 103 -6.57 -6.37 4.87
N ASP A 104 -5.61 -5.87 4.08
CA ASP A 104 -5.72 -4.58 3.38
C ASP A 104 -5.34 -4.75 1.90
N PRO A 105 -6.31 -4.90 0.99
CA PRO A 105 -6.05 -5.02 -0.44
C PRO A 105 -5.48 -3.74 -1.05
N GLY A 106 -5.59 -2.60 -0.37
CA GLY A 106 -5.02 -1.32 -0.79
C GLY A 106 -5.35 -0.94 -2.23
N LEU A 107 -4.30 -0.82 -3.06
CA LEU A 107 -4.42 -0.49 -4.48
C LEU A 107 -4.41 -1.72 -5.40
N SER A 108 -4.32 -2.95 -4.87
CA SER A 108 -4.15 -4.17 -5.66
C SER A 108 -5.23 -4.40 -6.71
N ASP A 109 -6.46 -3.93 -6.46
CA ASP A 109 -7.59 -4.12 -7.39
C ASP A 109 -7.57 -3.12 -8.57
N VAL A 110 -6.87 -1.99 -8.42
CA VAL A 110 -6.78 -0.93 -9.46
C VAL A 110 -5.45 -0.93 -10.21
N LEU A 111 -4.44 -1.64 -9.69
CA LEU A 111 -3.15 -1.82 -10.34
C LEU A 111 -3.16 -3.03 -11.26
N GLY A 112 -2.36 -2.99 -12.33
CA GLY A 112 -2.27 -4.09 -13.28
C GLY A 112 -1.67 -5.35 -12.65
N ALA A 113 -2.19 -6.51 -13.02
CA ALA A 113 -1.83 -7.81 -12.47
C ALA A 113 -0.70 -8.51 -13.23
N SER A 114 -0.35 -8.05 -14.44
CA SER A 114 0.74 -8.61 -15.25
C SER A 114 1.36 -7.57 -16.17
N VAL A 115 2.64 -7.78 -16.51
CA VAL A 115 3.36 -7.01 -17.54
C VAL A 115 3.78 -7.99 -18.63
N PHE A 116 3.45 -7.69 -19.89
CA PHE A 116 3.99 -8.41 -21.02
C PHE A 116 5.36 -7.81 -21.39
N ILE A 117 6.40 -8.66 -21.42
CA ILE A 117 7.75 -8.25 -21.80
C ILE A 117 8.07 -8.69 -23.21
N GLU A 118 8.67 -7.81 -23.99
CA GLU A 118 9.10 -8.03 -25.37
C GLU A 118 10.31 -7.17 -25.72
N GLY A 119 10.92 -7.41 -26.86
CA GLY A 119 11.99 -6.57 -27.39
C GLY A 119 11.52 -5.15 -27.71
N HIS A 120 12.42 -4.18 -27.56
CA HIS A 120 12.27 -2.79 -27.96
C HIS A 120 11.15 -1.98 -27.27
N ALA A 121 10.37 -2.58 -26.39
CA ALA A 121 9.25 -1.89 -25.75
C ALA A 121 9.17 -2.20 -24.24
N GLN A 122 8.92 -1.17 -23.45
CA GLN A 122 8.48 -1.32 -22.06
C GLN A 122 6.96 -1.17 -22.02
N ASN A 123 6.27 -2.23 -21.62
CA ASN A 123 4.83 -2.24 -21.55
C ASN A 123 4.30 -1.84 -20.16
N PRO A 124 3.16 -1.13 -20.08
CA PRO A 124 2.47 -0.91 -18.83
C PRO A 124 1.85 -2.20 -18.28
N ALA A 125 1.66 -2.27 -16.97
CA ALA A 125 0.90 -3.37 -16.37
C ALA A 125 -0.58 -3.35 -16.85
N ARG A 126 -1.13 -4.53 -17.13
CA ARG A 126 -2.48 -4.77 -17.63
C ARG A 126 -3.26 -5.70 -16.70
N HIS A 127 -4.48 -6.06 -17.08
CA HIS A 127 -5.36 -6.97 -16.35
C HIS A 127 -5.63 -6.49 -14.92
N ARG A 128 -6.37 -5.37 -14.82
CA ARG A 128 -6.78 -4.82 -13.52
C ARG A 128 -7.96 -5.61 -12.98
N PRO A 129 -7.87 -6.17 -11.76
CA PRO A 129 -8.98 -6.96 -11.19
C PRO A 129 -10.31 -6.21 -11.14
N ILE A 130 -10.30 -4.88 -10.97
CA ILE A 130 -11.51 -4.04 -10.95
C ILE A 130 -12.20 -3.97 -12.34
N GLU A 131 -11.48 -4.15 -13.42
CA GLU A 131 -12.03 -4.13 -14.80
C GLU A 131 -12.65 -5.48 -15.16
N GLU A 132 -12.10 -6.56 -14.62
CA GLU A 132 -12.49 -7.96 -14.92
C GLU A 132 -13.59 -8.47 -13.96
N GLY A 133 -13.76 -7.82 -12.80
CA GLY A 133 -14.76 -8.20 -11.81
C GLY A 133 -16.19 -7.82 -12.18
N ALA A 134 -17.16 -8.47 -11.52
CA ALA A 134 -18.57 -8.14 -11.63
C ALA A 134 -18.82 -6.67 -11.24
N ALA A 135 -19.87 -6.05 -11.79
CA ALA A 135 -20.21 -4.64 -11.55
C ALA A 135 -20.29 -4.28 -10.05
N LEU A 136 -20.73 -5.21 -9.21
CA LEU A 136 -20.81 -5.03 -7.76
C LEU A 136 -19.44 -4.99 -7.07
N SER A 137 -18.41 -5.65 -7.61
CA SER A 137 -17.06 -5.62 -7.06
C SER A 137 -16.39 -4.25 -7.23
N ARG A 138 -16.87 -3.41 -8.16
CA ARG A 138 -16.39 -2.05 -8.40
C ARG A 138 -16.71 -1.06 -7.27
N PHE A 139 -17.67 -1.39 -6.39
CA PHE A 139 -17.98 -0.57 -5.22
C PHE A 139 -16.95 -0.69 -4.08
N GLY A 140 -15.85 -1.42 -4.29
CA GLY A 140 -14.81 -1.69 -3.31
C GLY A 140 -15.18 -2.86 -2.40
N GLY A 141 -14.34 -3.86 -2.33
CA GLY A 141 -14.53 -4.99 -1.41
C GLY A 141 -14.44 -4.52 0.04
N PHE A 142 -15.35 -4.99 0.89
CA PHE A 142 -15.19 -4.86 2.32
C PHE A 142 -13.92 -5.61 2.75
N SER A 143 -13.06 -4.97 3.53
CA SER A 143 -11.86 -5.59 4.09
C SER A 143 -11.80 -5.36 5.60
N ALA A 144 -10.96 -6.13 6.30
CA ALA A 144 -10.71 -5.87 7.72
C ALA A 144 -10.17 -4.45 7.94
N ALA A 145 -9.29 -4.00 7.05
CA ALA A 145 -8.79 -2.64 7.03
C ALA A 145 -9.93 -1.62 6.93
N TRP A 146 -10.85 -1.80 5.97
CA TRP A 146 -12.01 -0.92 5.81
C TRP A 146 -12.89 -0.87 7.07
N ALA A 147 -13.15 -2.04 7.67
CA ALA A 147 -13.95 -2.12 8.88
C ALA A 147 -13.31 -1.35 10.05
N LEU A 148 -12.01 -1.49 10.24
CA LEU A 148 -11.26 -0.76 11.27
C LEU A 148 -11.09 0.74 10.96
N GLN A 149 -11.03 1.13 9.70
CA GLN A 149 -10.86 2.53 9.30
C GLN A 149 -12.16 3.32 9.39
N ILE A 150 -13.29 2.71 9.10
CA ILE A 150 -14.58 3.42 8.96
C ILE A 150 -15.56 3.03 10.08
N VAL A 151 -15.80 1.73 10.27
CA VAL A 151 -16.88 1.30 11.18
C VAL A 151 -16.44 1.33 12.64
N ALA A 152 -15.19 0.94 12.95
CA ALA A 152 -14.73 0.93 14.34
C ALA A 152 -14.69 2.34 14.98
N PRO A 153 -14.20 3.43 14.32
CA PRO A 153 -14.32 4.78 14.86
C PRO A 153 -15.75 5.20 15.14
N LEU A 154 -16.68 4.89 14.23
CA LEU A 154 -18.10 5.19 14.43
C LEU A 154 -18.66 4.48 15.66
N LEU A 155 -18.30 3.20 15.86
CA LEU A 155 -18.66 2.44 17.04
C LEU A 155 -18.12 3.10 18.32
N LEU A 156 -16.86 3.53 18.33
CA LEU A 156 -16.26 4.21 19.48
C LEU A 156 -16.94 5.56 19.78
N ILE A 157 -17.32 6.32 18.75
CA ILE A 157 -18.12 7.54 18.90
C ILE A 157 -19.47 7.23 19.53
N LEU A 158 -20.20 6.24 18.99
CA LEU A 158 -21.51 5.84 19.50
C LEU A 158 -21.46 5.30 20.92
N ALA A 159 -20.34 4.64 21.31
CA ALA A 159 -20.12 4.15 22.67
C ALA A 159 -19.76 5.26 23.66
N GLY A 160 -19.19 6.39 23.19
CA GLY A 160 -18.57 7.38 24.07
C GLY A 160 -19.13 8.80 24.03
N PHE A 161 -19.91 9.20 23.01
CA PHE A 161 -20.34 10.59 22.80
C PHE A 161 -21.07 11.23 23.98
N ALA A 162 -21.79 10.46 24.80
CA ALA A 162 -22.58 10.90 25.93
C ALA A 162 -21.92 10.62 27.30
N THR A 163 -20.66 10.18 27.34
CA THR A 163 -20.02 9.76 28.61
C THR A 163 -19.77 10.89 29.60
N LEU A 164 -19.62 12.12 29.13
CA LEU A 164 -19.40 13.32 29.94
C LEU A 164 -20.42 14.42 29.64
N SER A 165 -21.31 14.25 28.67
CA SER A 165 -22.32 15.25 28.24
C SER A 165 -23.76 14.72 28.40
N GLY A 166 -24.70 15.64 28.57
CA GLY A 166 -26.09 15.31 28.76
C GLY A 166 -26.50 15.16 30.25
N ASP A 167 -27.81 15.15 30.52
CA ASP A 167 -28.32 15.29 31.89
C ASP A 167 -27.97 14.09 32.77
N VAL A 168 -28.15 12.88 32.26
CA VAL A 168 -27.81 11.64 33.00
C VAL A 168 -26.29 11.56 33.32
N ALA A 169 -25.45 11.94 32.37
CA ALA A 169 -24.02 11.95 32.61
C ALA A 169 -23.60 13.01 33.62
N ARG A 170 -24.23 14.20 33.58
CA ARG A 170 -23.97 15.29 34.55
C ARG A 170 -24.39 14.93 35.94
N GLU A 171 -25.54 14.28 36.11
CA GLU A 171 -26.00 13.84 37.44
C GLU A 171 -25.02 12.82 38.01
N ARG A 172 -24.59 11.88 37.24
CA ARG A 172 -23.54 10.90 37.65
C ARG A 172 -22.24 11.58 38.00
N LEU A 173 -21.77 12.53 37.16
CA LEU A 173 -20.53 13.29 37.42
C LEU A 173 -20.62 14.06 38.74
N ARG A 174 -21.74 14.68 39.08
CA ARG A 174 -21.96 15.36 40.39
C ARG A 174 -21.80 14.38 41.53
N GLN A 175 -22.40 13.19 41.44
CA GLN A 175 -22.28 12.14 42.46
C GLN A 175 -20.82 11.65 42.61
N GLU A 176 -20.11 11.39 41.49
CA GLU A 176 -18.74 10.94 41.47
C GLU A 176 -17.79 12.01 42.07
N LEU A 177 -17.99 13.29 41.72
CA LEU A 177 -17.23 14.41 42.27
C LEU A 177 -17.51 14.59 43.76
N ALA A 178 -18.77 14.51 44.19
CA ALA A 178 -19.14 14.57 45.61
C ALA A 178 -18.56 13.39 46.42
N ALA A 179 -18.35 12.24 45.81
CA ALA A 179 -17.62 11.10 46.39
C ALA A 179 -16.09 11.29 46.38
N GLY A 180 -15.60 12.46 45.97
CA GLY A 180 -14.19 12.82 46.00
C GLY A 180 -13.37 12.25 44.84
N ALA A 181 -13.99 11.84 43.73
CA ALA A 181 -13.24 11.40 42.54
C ALA A 181 -12.62 12.63 41.84
N PRO A 182 -11.31 12.66 41.57
CA PRO A 182 -10.70 13.80 40.88
C PRO A 182 -11.13 13.80 39.39
N PRO A 183 -11.37 14.98 38.79
CA PRO A 183 -11.77 15.12 37.39
C PRO A 183 -10.88 14.37 36.40
N THR A 184 -9.59 14.34 36.67
CA THR A 184 -8.62 13.59 35.85
C THR A 184 -8.86 12.08 35.88
N ALA A 185 -9.24 11.51 37.03
CA ALA A 185 -9.60 10.08 37.13
C ALA A 185 -10.94 9.79 36.42
N LEU A 186 -11.88 10.72 36.43
CA LEU A 186 -13.17 10.57 35.74
C LEU A 186 -12.98 10.55 34.22
N VAL A 187 -12.23 11.50 33.67
CA VAL A 187 -11.96 11.58 32.22
C VAL A 187 -11.02 10.43 31.81
N GLY A 188 -9.94 10.20 32.57
CA GLY A 188 -8.99 9.12 32.29
C GLY A 188 -9.60 7.73 32.36
N GLY A 189 -10.50 7.48 33.31
CA GLY A 189 -11.23 6.21 33.41
C GLY A 189 -12.17 5.94 32.22
N ARG A 190 -12.88 6.97 31.75
CA ARG A 190 -13.73 6.86 30.55
C ARG A 190 -12.92 6.67 29.29
N LEU A 191 -11.79 7.37 29.18
CA LEU A 191 -10.84 7.18 28.08
C LEU A 191 -10.26 5.74 28.09
N LEU A 192 -9.86 5.25 29.26
CA LEU A 192 -9.33 3.89 29.41
C LEU A 192 -10.36 2.81 29.06
N ALA A 193 -11.65 3.03 29.41
CA ALA A 193 -12.72 2.13 29.02
C ALA A 193 -12.89 2.04 27.51
N LEU A 194 -12.92 3.18 26.79
CA LEU A 194 -12.99 3.19 25.34
C LEU A 194 -11.70 2.63 24.69
N ALA A 195 -10.54 2.94 25.26
CA ALA A 195 -9.26 2.39 24.80
C ALA A 195 -9.20 0.86 24.95
N THR A 196 -9.80 0.30 25.99
CA THR A 196 -9.95 -1.16 26.15
C THR A 196 -10.81 -1.75 25.04
N VAL A 197 -11.92 -1.11 24.69
CA VAL A 197 -12.75 -1.52 23.54
C VAL A 197 -11.98 -1.43 22.24
N ALA A 198 -11.25 -0.34 22.00
CA ALA A 198 -10.41 -0.16 20.82
C ALA A 198 -9.30 -1.23 20.71
N GLY A 199 -8.62 -1.51 21.82
CA GLY A 199 -7.60 -2.57 21.88
C GLY A 199 -8.18 -3.96 21.59
N LEU A 200 -9.34 -4.28 22.19
CA LEU A 200 -10.03 -5.53 21.95
C LEU A 200 -10.49 -5.67 20.49
N LEU A 201 -11.06 -4.62 19.91
CA LEU A 201 -11.41 -4.58 18.47
C LEU A 201 -10.19 -4.85 17.59
N THR A 202 -9.09 -4.14 17.83
CA THR A 202 -7.86 -4.32 17.05
C THR A 202 -7.34 -5.77 17.15
N LEU A 203 -7.27 -6.31 18.36
CA LEU A 203 -6.79 -7.68 18.59
C LEU A 203 -7.69 -8.74 17.95
N ILE A 204 -9.01 -8.60 18.07
CA ILE A 204 -9.98 -9.55 17.49
C ILE A 204 -9.89 -9.52 15.97
N LEU A 205 -9.89 -8.32 15.36
CA LEU A 205 -9.91 -8.19 13.91
C LEU A 205 -8.59 -8.62 13.27
N LEU A 206 -7.44 -8.36 13.92
CA LEU A 206 -6.16 -8.91 13.49
C LEU A 206 -6.12 -10.44 13.69
N GLY A 207 -6.65 -10.93 14.81
CA GLY A 207 -6.71 -12.35 15.11
C GLY A 207 -7.58 -13.14 14.13
N VAL A 208 -8.72 -12.57 13.70
CA VAL A 208 -9.58 -13.17 12.65
C VAL A 208 -8.88 -13.20 11.28
N SER A 209 -8.05 -12.18 11.00
CA SER A 209 -7.32 -12.10 9.73
C SER A 209 -6.11 -13.05 9.68
N LEU A 210 -5.49 -13.35 10.82
CA LEU A 210 -4.23 -14.10 10.90
C LEU A 210 -4.30 -15.49 10.25
N PRO A 211 -5.31 -16.35 10.50
CA PRO A 211 -5.39 -17.67 9.83
C PRO A 211 -5.45 -17.56 8.32
N ALA A 212 -6.22 -16.60 7.79
CA ALA A 212 -6.34 -16.38 6.36
C ALA A 212 -5.02 -15.91 5.73
N ILE A 213 -4.27 -15.05 6.44
CA ILE A 213 -2.94 -14.59 6.01
C ILE A 213 -1.94 -15.76 6.01
N LEU A 214 -1.95 -16.61 7.05
CA LEU A 214 -1.07 -17.77 7.16
C LEU A 214 -1.32 -18.80 6.04
N LEU A 215 -2.59 -18.99 5.65
CA LEU A 215 -2.96 -19.88 4.54
C LEU A 215 -2.43 -19.41 3.19
N GLN A 216 -2.19 -18.11 3.00
CA GLN A 216 -1.58 -17.57 1.78
C GLN A 216 -0.05 -17.75 1.71
N GLY A 217 0.57 -18.26 2.76
CA GLY A 217 2.01 -18.45 2.88
C GLY A 217 2.73 -17.14 3.27
N MET A 218 3.37 -17.17 4.44
CA MET A 218 4.11 -16.01 4.99
C MET A 218 5.47 -15.74 4.32
N GLY A 219 5.93 -16.60 3.40
CA GLY A 219 7.29 -16.56 2.86
C GLY A 219 7.70 -15.26 2.15
N SER A 220 6.72 -14.42 1.78
CA SER A 220 6.96 -13.12 1.17
C SER A 220 6.62 -11.93 2.08
N THR A 221 6.33 -12.16 3.35
CA THR A 221 5.90 -11.11 4.30
C THR A 221 6.97 -10.92 5.36
N GLU A 222 7.41 -9.68 5.52
CA GLU A 222 8.33 -9.29 6.61
C GLU A 222 7.65 -9.54 7.98
N PRO A 223 8.28 -10.28 8.91
CA PRO A 223 7.66 -10.67 10.17
C PRO A 223 7.14 -9.51 11.02
N GLY A 224 7.74 -8.33 10.89
CA GLY A 224 7.33 -7.11 11.59
C GLY A 224 6.15 -6.35 10.98
N ALA A 225 5.68 -6.71 9.78
CA ALA A 225 4.65 -5.94 9.07
C ALA A 225 3.29 -5.97 9.78
N LEU A 226 2.82 -7.15 10.23
CA LEU A 226 1.54 -7.26 10.92
C LEU A 226 1.52 -6.55 12.28
N PRO A 227 2.53 -6.67 13.16
CA PRO A 227 2.63 -5.83 14.35
C PRO A 227 2.67 -4.33 14.07
N ALA A 228 3.36 -3.89 13.01
CA ALA A 228 3.41 -2.48 12.62
C ALA A 228 2.02 -1.98 12.19
N ILE A 229 1.28 -2.76 11.41
CA ILE A 229 -0.12 -2.49 11.06
C ILE A 229 -0.95 -2.37 12.35
N GLY A 230 -0.93 -3.36 13.22
CA GLY A 230 -1.71 -3.40 14.45
C GLY A 230 -1.46 -2.19 15.35
N THR A 231 -0.19 -1.79 15.50
CA THR A 231 0.19 -0.61 16.29
C THR A 231 -0.43 0.67 15.73
N ALA A 232 -0.39 0.88 14.41
CA ALA A 232 -0.97 2.06 13.78
C ALA A 232 -2.51 2.09 13.88
N TYR A 233 -3.16 0.93 13.72
CA TYR A 233 -4.61 0.83 13.91
C TYR A 233 -5.01 1.12 15.36
N LEU A 234 -4.29 0.59 16.33
CA LEU A 234 -4.53 0.90 17.73
C LEU A 234 -4.37 2.41 18.00
N LEU A 235 -3.28 3.02 17.53
CA LEU A 235 -3.04 4.46 17.67
C LEU A 235 -4.16 5.31 17.04
N TYR A 236 -4.61 4.92 15.86
CA TYR A 236 -5.73 5.55 15.16
C TYR A 236 -7.04 5.46 15.97
N LEU A 237 -7.38 4.29 16.49
CA LEU A 237 -8.58 4.12 17.31
C LEU A 237 -8.46 4.85 18.65
N LEU A 238 -7.27 4.91 19.26
CA LEU A 238 -7.01 5.72 20.44
C LEU A 238 -7.22 7.22 20.17
N THR A 239 -6.89 7.69 18.96
CA THR A 239 -7.23 9.07 18.54
C THR A 239 -8.73 9.31 18.65
N PHE A 240 -9.55 8.42 18.09
CA PHE A 240 -11.01 8.56 18.17
C PHE A 240 -11.55 8.42 19.60
N CYS A 241 -10.96 7.55 20.44
CA CYS A 241 -11.31 7.47 21.85
C CYS A 241 -11.05 8.81 22.57
N ALA A 242 -9.88 9.39 22.36
CA ALA A 242 -9.46 10.63 23.00
C ALA A 242 -10.31 11.84 22.53
N LEU A 243 -10.57 11.94 21.23
CA LEU A 243 -11.47 12.95 20.66
C LEU A 243 -12.89 12.79 21.20
N THR A 244 -13.40 11.56 21.26
CA THR A 244 -14.76 11.28 21.75
C THR A 244 -14.94 11.72 23.19
N VAL A 245 -14.02 11.33 24.08
CA VAL A 245 -14.10 11.72 25.49
C VAL A 245 -13.86 13.23 25.66
N GLY A 246 -12.87 13.79 24.97
CA GLY A 246 -12.55 15.20 25.03
C GLY A 246 -13.71 16.08 24.59
N ILE A 247 -14.29 15.82 23.42
CA ILE A 247 -15.43 16.57 22.86
C ILE A 247 -16.67 16.36 23.73
N SER A 248 -16.92 15.13 24.22
CA SER A 248 -18.04 14.87 25.12
C SER A 248 -18.02 15.78 26.37
N GLY A 249 -16.83 15.97 26.99
CA GLY A 249 -16.72 16.81 28.16
C GLY A 249 -16.72 18.33 27.87
N LEU A 250 -16.47 18.72 26.64
CA LEU A 250 -16.50 20.14 26.23
C LEU A 250 -17.86 20.60 25.73
N CYS A 251 -18.73 19.68 25.29
CA CYS A 251 -20.04 20.00 24.74
C CYS A 251 -21.14 20.18 25.82
N PRO A 252 -22.07 21.12 25.61
CA PRO A 252 -23.15 21.37 26.55
C PRO A 252 -24.23 20.27 26.58
N SER A 253 -24.34 19.46 25.53
CA SER A 253 -25.33 18.38 25.46
C SER A 253 -24.78 17.17 24.70
N ALA A 254 -25.33 15.99 24.99
CA ALA A 254 -25.00 14.76 24.27
C ALA A 254 -25.31 14.88 22.76
N ARG A 255 -26.39 15.58 22.40
CA ARG A 255 -26.77 15.83 20.99
C ARG A 255 -25.69 16.65 20.28
N THR A 256 -25.18 17.73 20.90
CA THR A 256 -24.10 18.55 20.33
C THR A 256 -22.83 17.75 20.18
N SER A 257 -22.46 16.97 21.20
CA SER A 257 -21.29 16.08 21.15
C SER A 257 -21.37 15.10 19.98
N LEU A 258 -22.52 14.43 19.83
CA LEU A 258 -22.74 13.47 18.74
C LEU A 258 -22.62 14.14 17.37
N VAL A 259 -23.25 15.30 17.17
CA VAL A 259 -23.20 16.02 15.88
C VAL A 259 -21.76 16.41 15.53
N VAL A 260 -20.99 16.98 16.47
CA VAL A 260 -19.61 17.38 16.23
C VAL A 260 -18.75 16.16 15.89
N LEU A 261 -18.86 15.07 16.64
CA LEU A 261 -18.10 13.84 16.42
C LEU A 261 -18.45 13.16 15.10
N LEU A 262 -19.75 13.09 14.75
CA LEU A 262 -20.18 12.52 13.46
C LEU A 262 -19.74 13.39 12.29
N SER A 263 -19.80 14.72 12.41
CA SER A 263 -19.30 15.63 11.38
C SER A 263 -17.80 15.42 11.15
N PHE A 264 -17.01 15.34 12.22
CA PHE A 264 -15.58 15.02 12.13
C PHE A 264 -15.36 13.65 11.48
N TRP A 265 -16.10 12.61 11.92
CA TRP A 265 -15.99 11.28 11.35
C TRP A 265 -16.31 11.27 9.85
N VAL A 266 -17.41 11.90 9.40
CA VAL A 266 -17.77 12.00 7.98
C VAL A 266 -16.65 12.67 7.18
N VAL A 267 -16.13 13.80 7.67
CA VAL A 267 -15.04 14.52 6.99
C VAL A 267 -13.77 13.68 6.94
N ALA A 268 -13.36 13.12 8.08
CA ALA A 268 -12.07 12.42 8.19
C ALA A 268 -12.06 11.05 7.50
N THR A 269 -13.19 10.29 7.53
CA THR A 269 -13.19 8.91 7.05
C THR A 269 -13.86 8.72 5.69
N LEU A 270 -14.77 9.61 5.28
CA LEU A 270 -15.52 9.47 4.04
C LEU A 270 -15.14 10.54 3.00
N LEU A 271 -15.11 11.82 3.39
CA LEU A 271 -14.89 12.91 2.44
C LEU A 271 -13.42 13.09 2.09
N ALA A 272 -12.52 13.21 3.06
CA ALA A 272 -11.11 13.48 2.81
C ALA A 272 -10.45 12.39 1.95
N PRO A 273 -10.68 11.07 2.16
CA PRO A 273 -10.14 10.02 1.29
C PRO A 273 -10.67 10.04 -0.16
N ARG A 274 -11.79 10.69 -0.42
CA ARG A 274 -12.33 10.87 -1.78
C ARG A 274 -11.88 12.16 -2.43
N VAL A 275 -11.80 13.24 -1.66
CA VAL A 275 -11.41 14.57 -2.14
C VAL A 275 -9.91 14.65 -2.41
N ALA A 276 -9.08 14.08 -1.54
CA ALA A 276 -7.63 14.18 -1.64
C ALA A 276 -7.05 13.64 -2.97
N PRO A 277 -7.45 12.45 -3.48
CA PRO A 277 -7.03 11.98 -4.80
C PRO A 277 -7.49 12.87 -5.94
N ALA A 278 -8.75 13.35 -5.92
CA ALA A 278 -9.28 14.23 -6.96
C ALA A 278 -8.53 15.57 -7.04
N VAL A 279 -8.20 16.15 -5.89
CA VAL A 279 -7.37 17.37 -5.83
C VAL A 279 -5.95 17.07 -6.30
N ALA A 280 -5.37 15.94 -5.88
CA ALA A 280 -4.03 15.56 -6.31
C ALA A 280 -3.95 15.39 -7.84
N GLU A 281 -4.94 14.75 -8.46
CA GLU A 281 -5.02 14.59 -9.91
C GLU A 281 -5.17 15.93 -10.63
N SER A 282 -5.98 16.85 -10.11
CA SER A 282 -6.15 18.19 -10.70
C SER A 282 -4.89 19.05 -10.61
N LEU A 283 -4.10 18.91 -9.53
CA LEU A 283 -2.86 19.66 -9.34
C LEU A 283 -1.65 19.05 -10.06
N VAL A 284 -1.66 17.75 -10.28
CA VAL A 284 -0.59 16.99 -10.91
C VAL A 284 -1.20 16.08 -11.98
N PRO A 285 -1.57 16.63 -13.15
CA PRO A 285 -2.17 15.84 -14.21
C PRO A 285 -1.18 14.84 -14.80
N ILE A 286 -1.69 13.67 -15.18
CA ILE A 286 -0.93 12.62 -15.85
C ILE A 286 -1.38 12.56 -17.30
N PRO A 287 -0.45 12.42 -18.27
CA PRO A 287 -0.81 12.31 -19.67
C PRO A 287 -1.73 11.10 -19.92
N SER A 288 -2.68 11.25 -20.84
CA SER A 288 -3.50 10.12 -21.26
C SER A 288 -2.65 9.04 -21.95
N ALA A 289 -3.12 7.79 -21.93
CA ALA A 289 -2.39 6.69 -22.56
C ALA A 289 -2.10 6.92 -24.06
N PRO A 290 -3.01 7.49 -24.89
CA PRO A 290 -2.66 7.90 -26.26
C PRO A 290 -1.57 8.98 -26.33
N ALA A 291 -1.63 10.02 -25.50
CA ALA A 291 -0.63 11.07 -25.48
C ALA A 291 0.75 10.55 -25.04
N PHE A 292 0.77 9.67 -24.05
CA PHE A 292 2.00 8.98 -23.62
C PHE A 292 2.61 8.16 -24.77
N ARG A 293 1.82 7.32 -25.44
CA ARG A 293 2.30 6.51 -26.57
C ARG A 293 2.84 7.39 -27.71
N ALA A 294 2.11 8.44 -28.08
CA ALA A 294 2.55 9.36 -29.12
C ALA A 294 3.91 10.03 -28.78
N ALA A 295 4.10 10.43 -27.53
CA ALA A 295 5.36 11.04 -27.09
C ALA A 295 6.52 10.04 -27.10
N VAL A 296 6.29 8.78 -26.67
CA VAL A 296 7.30 7.73 -26.72
C VAL A 296 7.66 7.39 -28.16
N THR A 297 6.66 7.19 -29.03
CA THR A 297 6.89 6.87 -30.45
C THR A 297 7.68 7.97 -31.15
N ALA A 298 7.30 9.23 -30.99
CA ALA A 298 8.01 10.35 -31.59
C ALA A 298 9.48 10.45 -31.13
N GLU A 299 9.78 10.14 -29.87
CA GLU A 299 11.16 10.11 -29.38
C GLU A 299 11.90 8.85 -29.86
N ALA A 300 11.24 7.68 -29.89
CA ALA A 300 11.83 6.43 -30.37
C ALA A 300 12.20 6.50 -31.86
N GLU A 301 11.35 7.07 -32.70
CA GLU A 301 11.60 7.28 -34.14
C GLU A 301 12.83 8.17 -34.41
N SER A 302 13.18 9.04 -33.47
CA SER A 302 14.41 9.84 -33.54
C SER A 302 15.68 9.03 -33.21
N GLY A 303 15.55 7.87 -32.59
CA GLY A 303 16.61 6.99 -32.14
C GLY A 303 16.89 5.82 -33.10
N VAL A 304 17.92 5.03 -32.81
CA VAL A 304 18.27 3.79 -33.55
C VAL A 304 17.42 2.64 -33.04
N ASP A 305 16.73 1.93 -33.95
CA ASP A 305 15.99 0.72 -33.58
C ASP A 305 16.80 -0.58 -33.66
N GLY A 306 17.92 -0.54 -34.39
CA GLY A 306 18.85 -1.68 -34.52
C GLY A 306 18.48 -2.66 -35.62
N HIS A 307 17.34 -2.52 -36.31
CA HIS A 307 16.93 -3.41 -37.41
C HIS A 307 17.49 -2.95 -38.77
N ASP A 308 17.55 -1.66 -39.01
CA ASP A 308 18.12 -1.09 -40.20
C ASP A 308 19.63 -0.93 -40.03
N LEU A 309 20.39 -1.86 -40.61
CA LEU A 309 21.87 -1.82 -40.57
C LEU A 309 22.45 -0.70 -41.44
N ALA A 310 21.64 -0.08 -42.33
CA ALA A 310 22.04 1.07 -43.14
C ALA A 310 21.76 2.42 -42.41
N ASP A 311 21.27 2.38 -41.20
CA ASP A 311 21.02 3.60 -40.40
C ASP A 311 22.32 4.38 -40.21
N LYS A 312 22.37 5.62 -40.67
CA LYS A 312 23.54 6.51 -40.59
C LYS A 312 24.08 6.68 -39.17
N ARG A 313 23.23 6.50 -38.16
CA ARG A 313 23.59 6.58 -36.74
C ARG A 313 24.44 5.38 -36.29
N LEU A 314 24.41 4.25 -37.02
CA LEU A 314 25.26 3.12 -36.80
C LEU A 314 26.62 3.23 -37.54
N GLU A 315 26.76 4.17 -38.48
CA GLU A 315 27.99 4.32 -39.28
C GLU A 315 29.24 4.62 -38.41
N ALA A 316 29.08 5.44 -37.36
CA ALA A 316 30.19 5.71 -36.44
C ALA A 316 30.64 4.46 -35.69
N ILE A 317 29.69 3.63 -35.23
CA ILE A 317 29.98 2.35 -34.55
C ILE A 317 30.63 1.36 -35.53
N LYS A 318 30.13 1.29 -36.74
CA LYS A 318 30.63 0.47 -37.81
C LYS A 318 32.10 0.85 -38.13
N ALA A 319 32.35 2.14 -38.36
CA ALA A 319 33.69 2.66 -38.65
C ALA A 319 34.69 2.35 -37.50
N GLU A 320 34.26 2.56 -36.26
CA GLU A 320 35.08 2.24 -35.08
C GLU A 320 35.42 0.75 -35.02
N LEU A 321 34.46 -0.15 -35.30
CA LEU A 321 34.68 -1.58 -35.28
C LEU A 321 35.61 -2.04 -36.41
N LEU A 322 35.40 -1.56 -37.64
CA LEU A 322 36.26 -1.87 -38.76
C LEU A 322 37.71 -1.45 -38.48
N ALA A 323 37.89 -0.23 -37.95
CA ALA A 323 39.22 0.23 -37.55
C ALA A 323 39.83 -0.59 -36.41
N ARG A 324 39.06 -0.95 -35.40
CA ARG A 324 39.50 -1.73 -34.23
C ARG A 324 40.00 -3.12 -34.62
N TYR A 325 39.33 -3.77 -35.57
CA TYR A 325 39.67 -5.12 -36.03
C TYR A 325 40.55 -5.12 -37.28
N ASN A 326 40.90 -3.95 -37.82
CA ASN A 326 41.69 -3.75 -39.00
C ASN A 326 41.15 -4.55 -40.21
N VAL A 327 39.86 -4.40 -40.47
CA VAL A 327 39.13 -5.02 -41.60
C VAL A 327 38.37 -3.96 -42.38
N ASP A 328 38.15 -4.22 -43.69
CA ASP A 328 37.47 -3.27 -44.58
C ASP A 328 35.99 -3.57 -44.75
N ASP A 329 35.53 -4.79 -44.44
CA ASP A 329 34.15 -5.21 -44.60
C ASP A 329 33.59 -5.72 -43.25
N VAL A 330 32.31 -5.44 -43.01
CA VAL A 330 31.53 -5.93 -41.86
C VAL A 330 31.50 -7.48 -41.85
N ALA A 331 31.51 -8.12 -43.00
CA ALA A 331 31.54 -9.57 -43.11
C ALA A 331 32.82 -10.21 -42.49
N ASP A 332 33.92 -9.46 -42.48
CA ASP A 332 35.21 -9.92 -41.96
C ASP A 332 35.37 -9.68 -40.44
N LEU A 333 34.49 -8.95 -39.82
CA LEU A 333 34.48 -8.76 -38.33
C LEU A 333 34.43 -10.11 -37.61
N PRO A 334 35.15 -10.31 -36.51
CA PRO A 334 35.06 -11.53 -35.69
C PRO A 334 33.72 -11.67 -34.97
N VAL A 335 32.88 -10.63 -34.96
CA VAL A 335 31.58 -10.53 -34.34
C VAL A 335 30.52 -10.25 -35.38
N ASN A 336 29.26 -10.59 -35.06
CA ASN A 336 28.13 -10.29 -35.93
C ASN A 336 27.64 -8.85 -35.66
N PHE A 337 27.79 -7.97 -36.67
CA PHE A 337 27.42 -6.57 -36.58
C PHE A 337 25.91 -6.38 -36.32
N ARG A 338 25.04 -7.27 -36.85
CA ARG A 338 23.60 -7.27 -36.57
C ARG A 338 23.36 -7.33 -35.06
N GLY A 339 24.05 -8.21 -34.32
CA GLY A 339 23.87 -8.30 -32.87
C GLY A 339 24.30 -7.03 -32.13
N ILE A 340 25.35 -6.34 -32.64
CA ILE A 340 25.80 -5.05 -32.09
C ILE A 340 24.74 -3.97 -32.33
N ALA A 341 24.17 -3.90 -33.54
CA ALA A 341 23.08 -2.98 -33.85
C ALA A 341 21.85 -3.20 -32.98
N LEU A 342 21.47 -4.47 -32.78
CA LEU A 342 20.36 -4.85 -31.92
C LEU A 342 20.61 -4.51 -30.43
N GLU A 343 21.79 -4.76 -29.88
CA GLU A 343 22.17 -4.33 -28.52
C GLU A 343 22.07 -2.81 -28.37
N PHE A 344 22.49 -2.07 -29.38
CA PHE A 344 22.46 -0.61 -29.37
C PHE A 344 21.02 -0.07 -29.46
N GLY A 345 20.22 -0.61 -30.40
CA GLY A 345 18.81 -0.26 -30.57
C GLY A 345 18.00 -0.54 -29.30
N GLU A 346 18.19 -1.72 -28.69
CA GLU A 346 17.52 -2.08 -27.44
C GLU A 346 17.89 -1.11 -26.29
N ARG A 347 19.15 -0.73 -26.18
CA ARG A 347 19.61 0.25 -25.18
C ARG A 347 18.94 1.60 -25.38
N ASN A 348 18.89 2.06 -26.63
CA ASN A 348 18.25 3.34 -26.99
C ASN A 348 16.76 3.32 -26.65
N SER A 349 16.07 2.26 -27.06
CA SER A 349 14.64 2.06 -26.80
C SER A 349 14.35 2.02 -25.29
N THR A 350 15.10 1.19 -24.54
CA THR A 350 14.97 1.09 -23.07
C THR A 350 15.16 2.45 -22.39
N GLN A 351 16.16 3.24 -22.79
CA GLN A 351 16.39 4.56 -22.22
C GLN A 351 15.26 5.55 -22.54
N THR A 352 14.71 5.47 -23.76
CA THR A 352 13.57 6.29 -24.17
C THR A 352 12.34 5.98 -23.32
N TYR A 353 11.95 4.71 -23.24
CA TYR A 353 10.83 4.28 -22.39
C TYR A 353 11.04 4.65 -20.93
N ALA A 354 12.23 4.39 -20.38
CA ALA A 354 12.55 4.69 -18.99
C ALA A 354 12.35 6.18 -18.66
N ARG A 355 12.79 7.11 -19.53
CA ARG A 355 12.58 8.55 -19.33
C ARG A 355 11.09 8.92 -19.22
N HIS A 356 10.26 8.34 -20.09
CA HIS A 356 8.82 8.62 -20.09
C HIS A 356 8.10 7.99 -18.91
N PHE A 357 8.41 6.73 -18.57
CA PHE A 357 7.80 6.06 -17.42
C PHE A 357 8.21 6.70 -16.09
N GLU A 358 9.49 7.07 -15.92
CA GLU A 358 9.95 7.73 -14.69
C GLU A 358 9.28 9.10 -14.49
N ARG A 359 8.96 9.84 -15.54
CA ARG A 359 8.14 11.06 -15.42
C ARG A 359 6.74 10.78 -14.89
N ILE A 360 6.09 9.73 -15.38
CA ILE A 360 4.77 9.29 -14.85
C ILE A 360 4.88 8.85 -13.40
N TYR A 361 5.89 8.05 -13.06
CA TYR A 361 6.10 7.58 -11.68
C TYR A 361 6.38 8.75 -10.72
N ALA A 362 7.16 9.74 -11.15
CA ALA A 362 7.38 10.97 -10.39
C ALA A 362 6.07 11.75 -10.17
N SER A 363 5.19 11.80 -11.18
CA SER A 363 3.87 12.45 -11.06
C SER A 363 2.99 11.71 -10.04
N TYR A 364 2.93 10.38 -10.05
CA TYR A 364 2.20 9.61 -9.03
C TYR A 364 2.75 9.85 -7.63
N GLN A 365 4.07 9.86 -7.45
CA GLN A 365 4.70 10.17 -6.17
C GLN A 365 4.39 11.61 -5.71
N GLN A 366 4.28 12.55 -6.63
CA GLN A 366 3.85 13.92 -6.32
C GLN A 366 2.39 13.97 -5.90
N GLN A 367 1.50 13.23 -6.57
CA GLN A 367 0.10 13.08 -6.14
C GLN A 367 0.00 12.49 -4.73
N GLU A 368 0.81 11.48 -4.39
CA GLU A 368 0.86 10.93 -3.02
C GLU A 368 1.29 11.98 -1.99
N ARG A 369 2.25 12.85 -2.33
CA ARG A 369 2.65 13.98 -1.45
C ARG A 369 1.50 14.96 -1.22
N VAL A 370 0.74 15.29 -2.26
CA VAL A 370 -0.47 16.13 -2.14
C VAL A 370 -1.51 15.45 -1.25
N GLN A 371 -1.80 14.16 -1.47
CA GLN A 371 -2.74 13.40 -0.64
C GLN A 371 -2.29 13.35 0.83
N ARG A 372 -0.99 13.22 1.09
CA ARG A 372 -0.44 13.24 2.45
C ARG A 372 -0.70 14.57 3.17
N ALA A 373 -0.72 15.70 2.47
CA ALA A 373 -1.06 16.98 3.08
C ALA A 373 -2.50 16.98 3.67
N PHE A 374 -3.43 16.26 3.04
CA PHE A 374 -4.79 16.07 3.56
C PHE A 374 -4.84 15.21 4.83
N ALA A 375 -3.80 14.46 5.16
CA ALA A 375 -3.73 13.73 6.42
C ALA A 375 -3.69 14.68 7.64
N GLY A 376 -3.34 15.95 7.45
CA GLY A 376 -3.48 17.00 8.47
C GLY A 376 -4.91 17.25 8.92
N ILE A 377 -5.90 16.95 8.08
CA ILE A 377 -7.35 17.04 8.41
C ILE A 377 -8.01 15.66 8.55
N SER A 378 -7.33 14.59 8.22
CA SER A 378 -7.86 13.23 8.24
C SER A 378 -6.80 12.22 8.71
N PRO A 379 -6.85 11.76 9.96
CA PRO A 379 -5.98 10.70 10.44
C PRO A 379 -6.14 9.40 9.64
N THR A 380 -7.28 9.20 8.99
CA THR A 380 -7.57 8.03 8.16
C THR A 380 -6.63 7.92 6.97
N LEU A 381 -6.27 9.04 6.33
CA LEU A 381 -5.34 9.04 5.20
C LEU A 381 -3.92 8.61 5.61
N ALA A 382 -3.45 9.08 6.78
CA ALA A 382 -2.16 8.64 7.32
C ALA A 382 -2.16 7.14 7.63
N LEU A 383 -3.25 6.63 8.24
CA LEU A 383 -3.41 5.21 8.51
C LEU A 383 -3.47 4.38 7.23
N GLN A 384 -4.21 4.82 6.21
CA GLN A 384 -4.32 4.12 4.92
C GLN A 384 -2.96 3.99 4.24
N ALA A 385 -2.17 5.08 4.21
CA ALA A 385 -0.83 5.06 3.64
C ALA A 385 0.09 4.07 4.39
N TRP A 386 0.06 4.09 5.73
CA TRP A 386 0.79 3.15 6.57
C TRP A 386 0.37 1.70 6.32
N SER A 387 -0.93 1.42 6.42
CA SER A 387 -1.48 0.07 6.27
C SER A 387 -1.13 -0.57 4.93
N ARG A 388 -1.34 0.17 3.82
CA ARG A 388 -1.03 -0.28 2.46
C ARG A 388 0.46 -0.53 2.24
N ALA A 389 1.33 0.33 2.79
CA ALA A 389 2.78 0.17 2.66
C ALA A 389 3.26 -1.13 3.34
N PHE A 390 2.79 -1.40 4.57
CA PHE A 390 3.15 -2.62 5.28
C PHE A 390 2.45 -3.88 4.74
N ALA A 391 1.27 -3.73 4.13
CA ALA A 391 0.62 -4.82 3.41
C ALA A 391 1.28 -5.12 2.05
N GLY A 392 2.13 -4.22 1.54
CA GLY A 392 2.75 -4.31 0.22
C GLY A 392 1.74 -4.10 -0.91
N THR A 393 0.68 -3.34 -0.65
CA THR A 393 -0.45 -3.07 -1.57
C THR A 393 -0.54 -1.60 -1.98
N ASP A 394 0.52 -0.83 -1.73
CA ASP A 394 0.67 0.57 -2.13
C ASP A 394 1.32 0.70 -3.52
N PHE A 395 1.40 1.94 -3.99
CA PHE A 395 2.04 2.24 -5.28
C PHE A 395 3.54 1.96 -5.26
N ALA A 396 4.23 2.13 -4.13
CA ALA A 396 5.67 1.88 -4.03
C ALA A 396 6.01 0.40 -4.22
N ALA A 397 5.21 -0.52 -3.66
CA ALA A 397 5.35 -1.96 -3.88
C ALA A 397 5.08 -2.34 -5.34
N HIS A 398 4.08 -1.73 -5.98
CA HIS A 398 3.82 -1.93 -7.40
C HIS A 398 4.94 -1.41 -8.29
N LEU A 399 5.50 -0.24 -7.99
CA LEU A 399 6.63 0.33 -8.71
C LEU A 399 7.90 -0.55 -8.60
N ALA A 400 8.13 -1.16 -7.44
CA ALA A 400 9.21 -2.13 -7.26
C ALA A 400 9.02 -3.36 -8.17
N TYR A 401 7.78 -3.84 -8.32
CA TYR A 401 7.44 -4.90 -9.27
C TYR A 401 7.72 -4.46 -10.72
N LEU A 402 7.21 -3.29 -11.15
CA LEU A 402 7.41 -2.78 -12.51
C LEU A 402 8.89 -2.63 -12.87
N ARG A 403 9.69 -2.06 -11.96
CA ARG A 403 11.15 -1.91 -12.16
C ARG A 403 11.87 -3.25 -12.18
N GLY A 404 11.46 -4.19 -11.34
CA GLY A 404 12.02 -5.54 -11.35
C GLY A 404 11.72 -6.31 -12.64
N VAL A 405 10.53 -6.13 -13.20
CA VAL A 405 10.16 -6.72 -14.50
C VAL A 405 10.95 -6.09 -15.63
N GLU A 406 11.13 -4.76 -15.61
CA GLU A 406 11.92 -4.08 -16.66
C GLU A 406 13.40 -4.45 -16.60
N ASP A 407 13.99 -4.56 -15.41
CA ASP A 407 15.36 -5.07 -15.26
C ASP A 407 15.49 -6.51 -15.80
N TYR A 408 14.54 -7.36 -15.49
CA TYR A 408 14.48 -8.72 -16.03
C TYR A 408 14.36 -8.73 -17.56
N ARG A 409 13.43 -7.93 -18.13
CA ARG A 409 13.25 -7.77 -19.56
C ARG A 409 14.55 -7.35 -20.24
N TYR A 410 15.17 -6.29 -19.75
CA TYR A 410 16.40 -5.76 -20.34
C TYR A 410 17.53 -6.78 -20.32
N ARG A 411 17.75 -7.47 -19.19
CA ARG A 411 18.78 -8.53 -19.10
C ARG A 411 18.51 -9.68 -20.06
N LEU A 412 17.26 -10.11 -20.18
CA LEU A 412 16.85 -11.19 -21.08
C LEU A 412 17.10 -10.80 -22.54
N ILE A 413 16.58 -9.66 -22.98
CA ILE A 413 16.71 -9.21 -24.36
C ILE A 413 18.18 -8.93 -24.73
N GLN A 414 18.95 -8.34 -23.82
CA GLN A 414 20.38 -8.11 -24.05
C GLN A 414 21.16 -9.44 -24.16
N ALA A 415 20.81 -10.46 -23.40
CA ALA A 415 21.44 -11.76 -23.55
C ALA A 415 21.13 -12.44 -24.90
N LEU A 416 19.87 -12.31 -25.37
CA LEU A 416 19.48 -12.78 -26.70
C LEU A 416 20.26 -12.06 -27.83
N ASN A 417 20.33 -10.71 -27.71
CA ASN A 417 21.08 -9.92 -28.69
C ASN A 417 22.62 -10.21 -28.63
N HIS A 418 23.15 -10.50 -27.44
CA HIS A 418 24.52 -10.85 -27.24
C HIS A 418 24.87 -12.20 -27.91
N GLU A 419 23.96 -13.17 -27.84
CA GLU A 419 24.09 -14.43 -28.55
C GLU A 419 24.19 -14.21 -30.07
N VAL A 420 23.31 -13.35 -30.63
CA VAL A 420 23.42 -12.96 -32.06
C VAL A 420 24.74 -12.30 -32.39
N LYS A 421 25.26 -11.45 -31.48
CA LYS A 421 26.55 -10.73 -31.68
C LYS A 421 27.74 -11.66 -31.69
N THR A 422 27.77 -12.66 -30.81
CA THR A 422 28.94 -13.55 -30.64
C THR A 422 28.99 -14.70 -31.64
N HIS A 423 27.88 -14.98 -32.32
CA HIS A 423 27.78 -16.08 -33.29
C HIS A 423 27.30 -15.57 -34.66
N LYS A 424 28.08 -15.93 -35.67
CA LYS A 424 27.71 -15.68 -37.07
C LYS A 424 26.83 -16.84 -37.59
N PRO A 425 25.91 -16.56 -38.56
CA PRO A 425 25.20 -17.62 -39.24
C PRO A 425 26.16 -18.63 -39.87
N ARG A 426 25.77 -19.90 -39.93
CA ARG A 426 26.52 -20.93 -40.66
C ARG A 426 26.39 -20.69 -42.15
N PRO A 427 27.33 -21.24 -42.97
CA PRO A 427 27.24 -21.15 -44.40
C PRO A 427 25.89 -21.68 -44.90
N GLY A 428 25.12 -20.84 -45.63
CA GLY A 428 23.79 -21.16 -46.14
C GLY A 428 22.65 -20.81 -45.19
N GLU A 429 22.91 -20.35 -43.99
CA GLU A 429 21.88 -19.85 -43.03
C GLU A 429 21.81 -18.32 -43.08
N HIS A 430 20.61 -17.77 -42.96
CA HIS A 430 20.41 -16.31 -42.85
C HIS A 430 20.66 -15.78 -41.44
N TYR A 431 20.38 -16.61 -40.42
CA TYR A 431 20.48 -16.25 -39.01
C TYR A 431 21.17 -17.36 -38.21
N HIS A 432 21.84 -16.96 -37.13
CA HIS A 432 22.29 -17.90 -36.11
C HIS A 432 21.06 -18.40 -35.31
N LEU A 433 20.96 -19.72 -35.12
CA LEU A 433 19.89 -20.34 -34.35
C LEU A 433 20.46 -20.83 -33.01
N ALA A 434 19.77 -20.53 -31.92
CA ALA A 434 20.10 -20.98 -30.57
C ALA A 434 18.90 -21.59 -29.85
N ASP A 435 19.16 -22.49 -28.91
CA ASP A 435 18.11 -23.03 -28.04
C ASP A 435 17.76 -22.03 -26.95
N ILE A 436 16.58 -21.44 -27.07
CA ILE A 436 16.13 -20.33 -26.21
C ILE A 436 15.97 -20.76 -24.76
N ALA A 437 15.50 -21.99 -24.49
CA ALA A 437 15.39 -22.51 -23.12
C ALA A 437 16.75 -22.58 -22.43
N THR A 438 17.79 -23.03 -23.12
CA THR A 438 19.15 -23.11 -22.57
C THR A 438 19.75 -21.72 -22.38
N LEU A 439 19.59 -20.82 -23.34
CA LEU A 439 20.13 -19.46 -23.32
C LEU A 439 19.56 -18.61 -22.18
N SER A 440 18.27 -18.71 -21.94
CA SER A 440 17.57 -17.90 -20.93
C SER A 440 17.55 -18.52 -19.52
N ARG A 441 17.97 -19.78 -19.35
CA ARG A 441 17.85 -20.54 -18.09
C ARG A 441 18.45 -19.83 -16.86
N SER A 442 19.56 -19.12 -17.03
CA SER A 442 20.22 -18.40 -15.94
C SER A 442 19.61 -17.04 -15.64
N ILE A 443 18.71 -16.55 -16.51
CA ILE A 443 18.12 -15.22 -16.41
C ILE A 443 16.74 -15.36 -15.81
N THR A 444 16.62 -15.14 -14.50
CA THR A 444 15.35 -15.29 -13.77
C THR A 444 14.83 -13.95 -13.31
N TYR A 445 13.50 -13.85 -13.25
CA TYR A 445 12.84 -12.74 -12.59
C TYR A 445 12.93 -12.90 -11.07
N THR A 446 13.40 -11.87 -10.40
CA THR A 446 13.44 -11.79 -8.94
C THR A 446 12.53 -10.66 -8.46
N SER A 447 11.56 -10.97 -7.61
CA SER A 447 10.70 -9.96 -7.01
C SER A 447 11.50 -9.12 -6.02
N HIS A 448 11.57 -7.82 -6.25
CA HIS A 448 12.17 -6.89 -5.30
C HIS A 448 11.16 -6.55 -4.21
N GLN A 449 11.49 -6.86 -2.97
CA GLN A 449 10.71 -6.46 -1.80
C GLN A 449 11.44 -5.34 -1.05
N GLN A 450 10.67 -4.35 -0.59
CA GLN A 450 11.23 -3.35 0.30
C GLN A 450 11.45 -3.96 1.68
N SER A 451 12.60 -3.70 2.29
CA SER A 451 12.86 -4.13 3.67
C SER A 451 11.93 -3.40 4.65
N LEU A 452 11.61 -4.05 5.78
CA LEU A 452 10.83 -3.45 6.86
C LEU A 452 11.38 -2.09 7.27
N ALA A 453 12.69 -1.97 7.42
CA ALA A 453 13.35 -0.72 7.80
C ALA A 453 13.12 0.41 6.78
N ALA A 454 13.20 0.11 5.48
CA ALA A 454 12.93 1.09 4.42
C ALA A 454 11.46 1.52 4.43
N THR A 455 10.53 0.57 4.61
CA THR A 455 9.09 0.86 4.73
C THR A 455 8.81 1.75 5.94
N VAL A 456 9.36 1.42 7.12
CA VAL A 456 9.24 2.26 8.33
C VAL A 456 9.75 3.67 8.05
N ALA A 457 10.97 3.81 7.51
CA ALA A 457 11.56 5.11 7.22
C ALA A 457 10.68 5.97 6.28
N ALA A 458 10.13 5.36 5.22
CA ALA A 458 9.23 6.04 4.28
C ALA A 458 7.91 6.49 4.93
N GLN A 459 7.45 5.77 5.97
CA GLN A 459 6.17 6.00 6.63
C GLN A 459 6.26 6.85 7.92
N VAL A 460 7.46 7.26 8.35
CA VAL A 460 7.65 8.15 9.54
C VAL A 460 6.75 9.40 9.50
N PRO A 461 6.57 10.10 8.35
CA PRO A 461 5.68 11.27 8.32
C PRO A 461 4.22 10.92 8.65
N ASN A 462 3.72 9.78 8.17
CA ASN A 462 2.36 9.33 8.44
C ASN A 462 2.17 8.93 9.92
N LEU A 463 3.18 8.28 10.51
CA LEU A 463 3.19 7.98 11.95
C LEU A 463 3.19 9.26 12.79
N ALA A 464 3.99 10.26 12.42
CA ALA A 464 4.02 11.55 13.10
C ALA A 464 2.66 12.27 13.07
N ILE A 465 1.94 12.20 11.93
CA ILE A 465 0.59 12.74 11.80
C ILE A 465 -0.39 12.00 12.74
N LEU A 466 -0.36 10.67 12.78
CA LEU A 466 -1.20 9.88 13.69
C LEU A 466 -0.92 10.22 15.16
N LEU A 467 0.34 10.33 15.54
CA LEU A 467 0.75 10.77 16.89
C LEU A 467 0.24 12.18 17.20
N GLY A 468 0.36 13.11 16.25
CA GLY A 468 -0.15 14.47 16.38
C GLY A 468 -1.67 14.51 16.64
N TRP A 469 -2.44 13.71 15.90
CA TRP A 469 -3.88 13.57 16.11
C TRP A 469 -4.24 12.96 17.48
N THR A 470 -3.47 11.94 17.92
CA THR A 470 -3.64 11.34 19.24
C THR A 470 -3.36 12.36 20.34
N LEU A 471 -2.25 13.11 20.23
CA LEU A 471 -1.91 14.18 21.16
C LEU A 471 -2.98 15.28 21.22
N LEU A 472 -3.52 15.69 20.06
CA LEU A 472 -4.62 16.65 20.01
C LEU A 472 -5.85 16.14 20.77
N GLY A 473 -6.24 14.88 20.55
CA GLY A 473 -7.35 14.26 21.27
C GLY A 473 -7.11 14.20 22.78
N LEU A 474 -5.91 13.83 23.22
CA LEU A 474 -5.50 13.80 24.63
C LEU A 474 -5.51 15.20 25.25
N CYS A 475 -5.06 16.22 24.52
CA CYS A 475 -5.14 17.61 24.96
C CYS A 475 -6.60 18.05 25.19
N LEU A 476 -7.52 17.71 24.27
CA LEU A 476 -8.94 17.99 24.45
C LEU A 476 -9.54 17.26 25.65
N ALA A 477 -9.14 16.01 25.88
CA ALA A 477 -9.56 15.25 27.07
C ALA A 477 -9.01 15.89 28.37
N PHE A 478 -7.78 16.35 28.36
CA PHE A 478 -7.20 17.08 29.50
C PHE A 478 -7.91 18.43 29.78
N ILE A 479 -8.18 19.22 28.74
CA ILE A 479 -8.95 20.46 28.86
C ILE A 479 -10.35 20.17 29.41
N SER A 480 -11.00 19.08 28.98
CA SER A 480 -12.27 18.64 29.53
C SER A 480 -12.18 18.35 31.04
N ALA A 481 -11.14 17.64 31.49
CA ALA A 481 -10.92 17.39 32.92
C ALA A 481 -10.69 18.68 33.72
N ALA A 482 -9.91 19.61 33.19
CA ALA A 482 -9.67 20.91 33.82
C ALA A 482 -10.95 21.76 33.95
N ARG A 483 -11.83 21.70 32.96
CA ARG A 483 -13.15 22.36 33.03
C ARG A 483 -14.06 21.76 34.10
N LEU A 484 -14.12 20.45 34.20
CA LEU A 484 -14.90 19.76 35.24
C LEU A 484 -14.41 20.13 36.64
N GLY A 485 -13.07 20.27 36.84
CA GLY A 485 -12.52 20.69 38.12
C GLY A 485 -12.81 22.16 38.53
N ARG A 486 -13.16 23.01 37.57
CA ARG A 486 -13.54 24.42 37.85
C ARG A 486 -15.06 24.58 38.13
N ALA A 487 -15.83 23.59 37.70
CA ALA A 487 -17.31 23.63 37.87
C ALA A 487 -17.79 22.84 39.10
N ALA A 488 -16.89 22.13 39.78
CA ALA A 488 -17.07 21.41 41.03
C ALA A 488 -16.65 22.26 42.20
#